data_8fd6e70880a10ed39da7ecdd6b1eb3b8
#
_entry.id   8fd6e70880a10ed39da7ecdd6b1eb3b8
#
_cell.length_a   1.000
_cell.length_b   1.000
_cell.length_c   1.000
_cell.angle_alpha   90.00
_cell.angle_beta   90.00
_cell.angle_gamma   90.00
#
_symmetry.space_group_name_H-M   'P 1'
#
loop_
_entity.id
_entity.type
_entity.pdbx_description
1 polymer ?
#
loop_
_entity_poly.entity_id
_entity_poly.type
_entity_poly.pdbx_seq_one_letter_code
_entity_poly.pdbx_strand_id
1 'polypeptide(L)'
;MNMSFYVGALGADASQKKLDVISNNLANINNNGFKPKNAVFSELINYNLNDSPEAKTELQAGAGTTVVRTNTEFTTAAFVSTGQPHDYAIGTDNGFFKLLDPKSGEITYSRNGHFHAGEFPDGKFYLLSESGKHVLDEKGEKMFAEDSAFQAISESGKRAENSGSGIREEGKEETKQKIGVYKIPYPSRLLNKGDNEFAVRPGDRNNTDSLLEKAVLEEGTLESSGTDMA
;
A
#
# COMPACT_ATOMS: atom_id res chain seq x y z
N MET A 1 2.21 45.87 -7.25
CA MET A 1 1.90 44.56 -7.84
C MET A 1 0.40 44.39 -7.77
N ASN A 2 -0.26 43.95 -8.84
CA ASN A 2 -1.73 43.87 -8.81
C ASN A 2 -2.16 42.63 -8.02
N MET A 3 -2.79 42.82 -6.84
CA MET A 3 -3.21 41.77 -5.92
C MET A 3 -4.10 40.73 -6.61
N SER A 4 -5.00 41.17 -7.49
CA SER A 4 -5.90 40.30 -8.25
C SER A 4 -5.15 39.33 -9.17
N PHE A 5 -4.05 39.78 -9.77
CA PHE A 5 -3.21 38.93 -10.60
C PHE A 5 -2.51 37.85 -9.77
N TYR A 6 -1.99 38.22 -8.59
CA TYR A 6 -1.35 37.27 -7.69
C TYR A 6 -2.32 36.20 -7.18
N VAL A 7 -3.51 36.61 -6.74
CA VAL A 7 -4.57 35.69 -6.32
C VAL A 7 -4.99 34.74 -7.44
N GLY A 8 -5.10 35.27 -8.69
CA GLY A 8 -5.40 34.46 -9.86
C GLY A 8 -4.29 33.42 -10.15
N ALA A 9 -3.03 33.82 -10.02
CA ALA A 9 -1.89 32.91 -10.22
C ALA A 9 -1.86 31.78 -9.17
N LEU A 10 -2.13 32.10 -7.88
CA LEU A 10 -2.24 31.08 -6.82
C LEU A 10 -3.40 30.12 -7.08
N GLY A 11 -4.56 30.62 -7.51
CA GLY A 11 -5.69 29.77 -7.87
C GLY A 11 -5.41 28.85 -9.04
N ALA A 12 -4.65 29.32 -10.04
CA ALA A 12 -4.22 28.51 -11.17
C ALA A 12 -3.22 27.41 -10.74
N ASP A 13 -2.23 27.74 -9.88
CA ASP A 13 -1.28 26.77 -9.33
C ASP A 13 -1.99 25.72 -8.48
N ALA A 14 -2.94 26.12 -7.64
CA ALA A 14 -3.74 25.19 -6.84
C ALA A 14 -4.58 24.25 -7.71
N SER A 15 -5.16 24.76 -8.80
CA SER A 15 -5.93 23.97 -9.78
C SER A 15 -5.02 22.99 -10.53
N GLN A 16 -3.81 23.41 -10.92
CA GLN A 16 -2.83 22.54 -11.56
C GLN A 16 -2.45 21.38 -10.64
N LYS A 17 -2.15 21.64 -9.37
CA LYS A 17 -1.84 20.59 -8.38
C LYS A 17 -3.00 19.61 -8.18
N LYS A 18 -4.25 20.11 -8.23
CA LYS A 18 -5.43 19.21 -8.20
C LYS A 18 -5.48 18.31 -9.42
N LEU A 19 -5.23 18.86 -10.61
CA LEU A 19 -5.20 18.09 -11.85
C LEU A 19 -4.08 17.01 -11.82
N ASP A 20 -2.92 17.34 -11.27
CA ASP A 20 -1.82 16.38 -11.11
C ASP A 20 -2.22 15.20 -10.20
N VAL A 21 -2.94 15.47 -9.10
CA VAL A 21 -3.47 14.42 -8.21
C VAL A 21 -4.52 13.56 -8.92
N ILE A 22 -5.46 14.18 -9.64
CA ILE A 22 -6.48 13.45 -10.41
C ILE A 22 -5.82 12.59 -11.49
N SER A 23 -4.85 13.13 -12.22
CA SER A 23 -4.12 12.40 -13.26
C SER A 23 -3.37 11.19 -12.68
N ASN A 24 -2.77 11.34 -11.50
CA ASN A 24 -2.12 10.24 -10.80
C ASN A 24 -3.13 9.15 -10.40
N ASN A 25 -4.29 9.52 -9.85
CA ASN A 25 -5.34 8.57 -9.51
C ASN A 25 -5.87 7.84 -10.76
N LEU A 26 -6.09 8.57 -11.84
CA LEU A 26 -6.58 8.01 -13.10
C LEU A 26 -5.56 7.04 -13.72
N ALA A 27 -4.28 7.37 -13.69
CA ALA A 27 -3.21 6.48 -14.19
C ALA A 27 -3.14 5.16 -13.42
N ASN A 28 -3.58 5.14 -12.16
CA ASN A 28 -3.53 3.97 -11.29
C ASN A 28 -4.91 3.32 -11.06
N ILE A 29 -5.90 3.59 -11.93
CA ILE A 29 -7.25 3.06 -11.75
C ILE A 29 -7.33 1.54 -11.90
N ASN A 30 -6.44 0.94 -12.67
CA ASN A 30 -6.36 -0.49 -12.89
C ASN A 30 -5.33 -1.19 -12.00
N ASN A 31 -4.68 -0.45 -11.09
CA ASN A 31 -3.66 -1.03 -10.21
C ASN A 31 -4.30 -1.61 -8.95
N ASN A 32 -4.10 -2.90 -8.70
CA ASN A 32 -4.64 -3.59 -7.54
C ASN A 32 -4.13 -2.98 -6.23
N GLY A 33 -5.04 -2.81 -5.27
CA GLY A 33 -4.72 -2.26 -3.95
C GLY A 33 -4.26 -0.79 -3.96
N PHE A 34 -4.41 -0.07 -5.08
CA PHE A 34 -4.06 1.35 -5.14
C PHE A 34 -4.98 2.19 -4.24
N LYS A 35 -4.39 3.11 -3.50
CA LYS A 35 -5.09 4.04 -2.62
C LYS A 35 -5.06 5.46 -3.20
N PRO A 36 -6.23 6.04 -3.51
CA PRO A 36 -6.29 7.36 -4.15
C PRO A 36 -5.79 8.45 -3.23
N LYS A 37 -5.31 9.52 -3.85
CA LYS A 37 -4.87 10.72 -3.16
C LYS A 37 -5.88 11.83 -3.37
N ASN A 38 -6.11 12.62 -2.33
CA ASN A 38 -6.97 13.79 -2.35
C ASN A 38 -6.17 15.04 -1.98
N ALA A 39 -6.33 16.10 -2.78
CA ALA A 39 -5.72 17.40 -2.50
C ALA A 39 -6.59 18.17 -1.48
N VAL A 40 -5.98 18.61 -0.39
CA VAL A 40 -6.63 19.44 0.63
C VAL A 40 -6.24 20.89 0.40
N PHE A 41 -7.25 21.72 0.15
CA PHE A 41 -7.09 23.17 -0.05
C PHE A 41 -7.29 23.91 1.28
N SER A 42 -6.57 25.01 1.41
CA SER A 42 -6.81 25.98 2.47
C SER A 42 -6.84 27.37 1.88
N GLU A 43 -7.71 28.20 2.41
CA GLU A 43 -7.73 29.61 2.15
C GLU A 43 -6.55 30.29 2.87
N LEU A 44 -5.91 31.24 2.18
CA LEU A 44 -4.90 32.08 2.79
C LEU A 44 -5.57 33.19 3.61
N ILE A 45 -4.81 33.75 4.54
CA ILE A 45 -5.31 34.78 5.46
C ILE A 45 -5.86 35.98 4.66
N ASN A 46 -7.06 36.43 4.99
CA ASN A 46 -7.68 37.59 4.40
C ASN A 46 -6.97 38.88 4.82
N TYR A 47 -6.86 39.84 3.92
CA TYR A 47 -6.34 41.16 4.22
C TYR A 47 -7.49 42.13 4.47
N ASN A 48 -7.40 42.95 5.53
CA ASN A 48 -8.29 44.10 5.72
C ASN A 48 -7.90 45.20 4.73
N LEU A 49 -8.86 45.62 3.91
CA LEU A 49 -8.64 46.69 2.94
C LEU A 49 -8.70 48.06 3.60
N ASN A 50 -9.22 48.16 4.81
CA ASN A 50 -9.34 49.40 5.54
C ASN A 50 -8.76 49.24 6.93
N ASP A 51 -7.58 49.82 7.13
CA ASP A 51 -6.82 49.78 8.39
C ASP A 51 -7.08 51.00 9.29
N SER A 52 -8.14 51.76 8.98
CA SER A 52 -8.52 52.97 9.74
C SER A 52 -9.28 52.59 11.01
N PRO A 53 -8.88 53.10 12.20
CA PRO A 53 -9.54 52.79 13.49
C PRO A 53 -11.03 53.20 13.55
N GLU A 54 -11.50 54.04 12.64
CA GLU A 54 -12.87 54.51 12.56
C GLU A 54 -13.69 53.88 11.41
N ALA A 55 -13.14 52.85 10.74
CA ALA A 55 -13.84 52.22 9.62
C ALA A 55 -15.09 51.47 10.11
N LYS A 56 -16.25 51.91 9.63
CA LYS A 56 -17.53 51.29 9.90
C LYS A 56 -17.81 49.97 9.17
N THR A 57 -16.90 49.55 8.27
CA THR A 57 -17.03 48.34 7.48
C THR A 57 -15.70 47.62 7.42
N GLU A 58 -15.69 46.36 7.89
CA GLU A 58 -14.56 45.43 7.71
C GLU A 58 -14.57 44.88 6.25
N LEU A 59 -14.04 45.68 5.33
CA LEU A 59 -13.82 45.23 3.96
C LEU A 59 -12.61 44.33 3.94
N GLN A 60 -12.85 43.03 3.73
CA GLN A 60 -11.76 42.01 3.59
C GLN A 60 -11.58 41.59 2.14
N ALA A 61 -10.37 41.42 1.73
CA ALA A 61 -10.01 40.82 0.46
C ALA A 61 -9.35 39.45 0.73
N GLY A 62 -9.83 38.41 0.03
CA GLY A 62 -9.22 37.08 0.10
C GLY A 62 -7.83 37.07 -0.51
N ALA A 63 -6.87 36.42 0.15
CA ALA A 63 -5.49 36.28 -0.32
C ALA A 63 -5.31 35.10 -1.30
N GLY A 64 -6.37 34.36 -1.60
CA GLY A 64 -6.34 33.19 -2.49
C GLY A 64 -6.34 31.84 -1.76
N THR A 65 -6.19 30.79 -2.53
CA THR A 65 -6.16 29.38 -2.02
C THR A 65 -4.84 28.73 -2.36
N THR A 66 -4.42 27.78 -1.52
CA THR A 66 -3.26 26.92 -1.79
C THR A 66 -3.56 25.47 -1.41
N VAL A 67 -2.84 24.52 -2.03
CA VAL A 67 -2.86 23.12 -1.61
C VAL A 67 -1.92 22.96 -0.43
N VAL A 68 -2.46 22.62 0.73
CA VAL A 68 -1.69 22.45 1.98
C VAL A 68 -1.05 21.08 2.02
N ARG A 69 -1.78 20.05 1.60
CA ARG A 69 -1.33 18.67 1.62
C ARG A 69 -2.12 17.80 0.66
N THR A 70 -1.55 16.65 0.35
CA THR A 70 -2.27 15.54 -0.27
C THR A 70 -2.42 14.43 0.76
N ASN A 71 -3.64 13.92 0.92
CA ASN A 71 -3.93 12.78 1.79
C ASN A 71 -4.15 11.55 0.92
N THR A 72 -3.61 10.40 1.35
CA THR A 72 -3.97 9.09 0.81
C THR A 72 -5.16 8.55 1.58
N GLU A 73 -6.17 8.06 0.86
CA GLU A 73 -7.38 7.47 1.44
C GLU A 73 -7.22 5.95 1.49
N PHE A 74 -7.27 5.38 2.71
CA PHE A 74 -7.05 3.94 2.95
C PHE A 74 -8.35 3.16 3.15
N THR A 75 -9.47 3.64 2.63
CA THR A 75 -10.73 2.89 2.60
C THR A 75 -10.57 1.62 1.78
N THR A 76 -11.22 0.54 2.23
CA THR A 76 -11.22 -0.73 1.48
C THR A 76 -12.05 -0.57 0.21
N ALA A 77 -11.47 -0.96 -0.94
CA ALA A 77 -12.12 -0.91 -2.24
C ALA A 77 -12.89 -2.22 -2.53
N ALA A 78 -13.52 -2.30 -3.69
CA ALA A 78 -14.23 -3.50 -4.12
C ALA A 78 -13.26 -4.66 -4.36
N PHE A 79 -13.71 -5.88 -4.10
CA PHE A 79 -12.94 -7.10 -4.35
C PHE A 79 -13.32 -7.72 -5.68
N VAL A 80 -12.31 -8.21 -6.39
CA VAL A 80 -12.45 -8.89 -7.68
C VAL A 80 -11.86 -10.29 -7.55
N SER A 81 -12.69 -11.31 -7.78
CA SER A 81 -12.23 -12.70 -7.78
C SER A 81 -11.42 -12.98 -9.03
N THR A 82 -10.18 -13.41 -8.86
CA THR A 82 -9.25 -13.77 -9.94
C THR A 82 -9.11 -15.28 -10.10
N GLY A 83 -9.42 -16.05 -9.04
CA GLY A 83 -9.24 -17.49 -8.99
C GLY A 83 -7.78 -17.96 -9.02
N GLN A 84 -6.82 -17.04 -8.86
CA GLN A 84 -5.39 -17.38 -8.78
C GLN A 84 -5.00 -17.75 -7.35
N PRO A 85 -4.19 -18.79 -7.13
CA PRO A 85 -3.88 -19.31 -5.80
C PRO A 85 -3.04 -18.37 -4.92
N HIS A 86 -2.35 -17.41 -5.51
CA HIS A 86 -1.47 -16.48 -4.80
C HIS A 86 -1.99 -15.05 -4.75
N ASP A 87 -3.24 -14.85 -5.15
CA ASP A 87 -3.92 -13.58 -5.03
C ASP A 87 -4.67 -13.52 -3.70
N TYR A 88 -4.45 -12.45 -2.94
CA TYR A 88 -5.02 -12.26 -1.61
C TYR A 88 -5.60 -10.86 -1.44
N ALA A 89 -6.78 -10.76 -0.89
CA ALA A 89 -7.37 -9.49 -0.50
C ALA A 89 -7.58 -9.40 1.01
N ILE A 90 -7.33 -8.22 1.58
CA ILE A 90 -7.53 -7.94 3.00
C ILE A 90 -8.89 -7.27 3.19
N GLY A 91 -9.86 -7.97 3.81
CA GLY A 91 -11.18 -7.44 4.12
C GLY A 91 -11.22 -6.54 5.35
N THR A 92 -10.11 -6.38 6.05
CA THR A 92 -10.04 -5.58 7.28
C THR A 92 -9.46 -4.20 7.01
N ASP A 93 -10.11 -3.16 7.52
CA ASP A 93 -9.62 -1.78 7.43
C ASP A 93 -8.28 -1.61 8.15
N ASN A 94 -7.42 -0.76 7.58
CA ASN A 94 -6.06 -0.48 8.09
C ASN A 94 -5.14 -1.70 8.20
N GLY A 95 -5.49 -2.84 7.56
CA GLY A 95 -4.62 -3.99 7.41
C GLY A 95 -3.68 -3.82 6.22
N PHE A 96 -2.47 -4.34 6.33
CA PHE A 96 -1.45 -4.29 5.28
C PHE A 96 -0.66 -5.59 5.25
N PHE A 97 -0.26 -6.01 4.06
CA PHE A 97 0.79 -7.00 3.90
C PHE A 97 2.13 -6.38 4.25
N LYS A 98 2.98 -7.12 4.96
CA LYS A 98 4.32 -6.69 5.32
C LYS A 98 5.32 -7.33 4.36
N LEU A 99 6.13 -6.51 3.74
CA LEU A 99 7.08 -6.90 2.71
C LEU A 99 8.50 -6.61 3.19
N LEU A 100 9.43 -7.51 2.88
CA LEU A 100 10.84 -7.37 3.19
C LEU A 100 11.65 -7.30 1.90
N ASP A 101 12.38 -6.22 1.70
CA ASP A 101 13.32 -6.10 0.58
C ASP A 101 14.53 -7.01 0.82
N PRO A 102 14.81 -7.98 -0.05
CA PRO A 102 15.93 -8.90 0.11
C PRO A 102 17.31 -8.22 0.03
N LYS A 103 17.39 -7.02 -0.59
CA LYS A 103 18.66 -6.31 -0.81
C LYS A 103 18.96 -5.32 0.30
N SER A 104 17.99 -4.49 0.67
CA SER A 104 18.16 -3.42 1.67
C SER A 104 17.79 -3.86 3.08
N GLY A 105 16.97 -4.92 3.23
CA GLY A 105 16.38 -5.29 4.51
C GLY A 105 15.29 -4.31 4.96
N GLU A 106 14.88 -3.36 4.10
CA GLU A 106 13.82 -2.40 4.40
C GLU A 106 12.45 -3.09 4.45
N ILE A 107 11.65 -2.73 5.44
CA ILE A 107 10.28 -3.21 5.58
C ILE A 107 9.35 -2.20 4.93
N THR A 108 8.49 -2.67 4.04
CA THR A 108 7.42 -1.89 3.42
C THR A 108 6.07 -2.58 3.62
N TYR A 109 5.00 -1.85 3.42
CA TYR A 109 3.63 -2.29 3.60
C TYR A 109 2.85 -2.06 2.32
N SER A 110 2.02 -3.02 1.92
CA SER A 110 1.19 -2.90 0.72
C SER A 110 -0.22 -3.42 0.95
N ARG A 111 -1.16 -2.93 0.14
CA ARG A 111 -2.51 -3.50 0.01
C ARG A 111 -2.65 -4.34 -1.27
N ASN A 112 -1.65 -4.29 -2.15
CA ASN A 112 -1.61 -5.16 -3.32
C ASN A 112 -1.28 -6.58 -2.88
N GLY A 113 -2.20 -7.49 -3.08
CA GLY A 113 -2.07 -8.91 -2.75
C GLY A 113 -1.78 -9.80 -3.95
N HIS A 114 -1.39 -9.23 -5.08
CA HIS A 114 -0.94 -10.00 -6.24
C HIS A 114 0.48 -10.51 -6.00
N PHE A 115 0.59 -11.76 -5.59
CA PHE A 115 1.86 -12.39 -5.27
C PHE A 115 2.20 -13.47 -6.28
N HIS A 116 3.47 -13.81 -6.37
CA HIS A 116 3.96 -14.89 -7.21
C HIS A 116 5.03 -15.71 -6.48
N ALA A 117 5.18 -16.96 -6.87
CA ALA A 117 6.23 -17.81 -6.37
C ALA A 117 7.55 -17.52 -7.10
N GLY A 118 8.63 -17.29 -6.35
CA GLY A 118 9.95 -17.08 -6.89
C GLY A 118 10.98 -18.03 -6.27
N GLU A 119 11.81 -18.65 -7.10
CA GLU A 119 12.91 -19.50 -6.66
C GLU A 119 14.12 -18.65 -6.26
N PHE A 120 14.69 -18.97 -5.09
CA PHE A 120 15.91 -18.35 -4.59
C PHE A 120 17.10 -19.31 -4.67
N PRO A 121 18.34 -18.78 -4.56
CA PRO A 121 19.56 -19.58 -4.66
C PRO A 121 19.67 -20.71 -3.63
N ASP A 122 18.87 -20.70 -2.59
CA ASP A 122 18.75 -21.75 -1.58
C ASP A 122 17.84 -22.92 -2.03
N GLY A 123 17.33 -22.87 -3.27
CA GLY A 123 16.46 -23.89 -3.85
C GLY A 123 15.05 -23.92 -3.25
N LYS A 124 14.65 -22.86 -2.54
CA LYS A 124 13.31 -22.73 -1.96
C LYS A 124 12.49 -21.71 -2.71
N PHE A 125 11.17 -21.95 -2.76
CA PHE A 125 10.22 -21.04 -3.35
C PHE A 125 9.64 -20.15 -2.27
N TYR A 126 9.75 -18.83 -2.47
CA TYR A 126 9.19 -17.83 -1.59
C TYR A 126 8.06 -17.08 -2.27
N LEU A 127 7.11 -16.62 -1.48
CA LEU A 127 6.06 -15.75 -1.95
C LEU A 127 6.61 -14.33 -2.08
N LEU A 128 6.54 -13.78 -3.29
CA LEU A 128 7.09 -12.47 -3.64
C LEU A 128 5.98 -11.52 -4.08
N SER A 129 6.15 -10.25 -3.76
CA SER A 129 5.35 -9.17 -4.33
C SER A 129 5.78 -8.88 -5.77
N GLU A 130 4.98 -8.12 -6.51
CA GLU A 130 5.26 -7.66 -7.87
C GLU A 130 6.59 -6.89 -7.96
N SER A 131 7.01 -6.20 -6.90
CA SER A 131 8.32 -5.53 -6.79
C SER A 131 9.49 -6.47 -6.44
N GLY A 132 9.25 -7.78 -6.27
CA GLY A 132 10.26 -8.79 -5.94
C GLY A 132 10.65 -8.82 -4.45
N LYS A 133 9.82 -8.28 -3.55
CA LYS A 133 10.04 -8.34 -2.11
C LYS A 133 9.37 -9.56 -1.50
N HIS A 134 9.97 -10.10 -0.42
CA HIS A 134 9.40 -11.23 0.30
C HIS A 134 8.17 -10.82 1.10
N VAL A 135 7.12 -11.60 0.99
CA VAL A 135 5.95 -11.51 1.87
C VAL A 135 6.29 -12.14 3.22
N LEU A 136 5.91 -11.49 4.32
CA LEU A 136 6.15 -12.00 5.65
C LEU A 136 4.89 -12.67 6.23
N ASP A 137 5.12 -13.73 7.00
CA ASP A 137 4.09 -14.45 7.75
C ASP A 137 3.70 -13.73 9.06
N GLU A 138 2.81 -14.33 9.84
CA GLU A 138 2.40 -13.81 11.15
C GLU A 138 3.55 -13.70 12.16
N LYS A 139 4.63 -14.46 11.98
CA LYS A 139 5.82 -14.44 12.84
C LYS A 139 6.88 -13.45 12.38
N GLY A 140 6.68 -12.83 11.22
CA GLY A 140 7.67 -11.94 10.60
C GLY A 140 8.77 -12.69 9.84
N GLU A 141 8.58 -13.97 9.55
CA GLU A 141 9.47 -14.79 8.74
C GLU A 141 9.05 -14.72 7.27
N LYS A 142 9.97 -15.09 6.36
CA LYS A 142 9.68 -15.15 4.93
C LYS A 142 8.68 -16.26 4.64
N MET A 143 7.62 -15.94 3.91
CA MET A 143 6.61 -16.90 3.54
C MET A 143 7.08 -17.78 2.37
N PHE A 144 6.91 -19.09 2.51
CA PHE A 144 7.15 -20.05 1.44
C PHE A 144 5.92 -20.12 0.52
N ALA A 145 6.15 -20.22 -0.79
CA ALA A 145 5.09 -20.52 -1.73
C ALA A 145 4.84 -22.04 -1.72
N GLU A 146 3.73 -22.46 -1.11
CA GLU A 146 3.27 -23.84 -1.15
C GLU A 146 2.49 -24.07 -2.45
N ASP A 147 3.18 -24.38 -3.53
CA ASP A 147 2.53 -24.85 -4.74
C ASP A 147 2.59 -26.35 -4.84
N SER A 148 1.45 -27.00 -4.74
CA SER A 148 1.32 -28.44 -5.00
C SER A 148 1.78 -28.86 -6.39
N ALA A 149 1.74 -27.94 -7.38
CA ALA A 149 2.27 -28.14 -8.72
C ALA A 149 3.81 -28.13 -8.75
N PHE A 150 4.47 -27.30 -7.94
CA PHE A 150 5.94 -27.24 -7.84
C PHE A 150 6.50 -28.38 -7.02
N GLN A 151 5.80 -28.86 -5.99
CA GLN A 151 6.19 -30.07 -5.27
C GLN A 151 6.20 -31.28 -6.21
N ALA A 152 5.21 -31.41 -7.10
CA ALA A 152 5.16 -32.49 -8.08
C ALA A 152 6.35 -32.47 -9.07
N ILE A 153 6.84 -31.28 -9.45
CA ILE A 153 8.01 -31.13 -10.34
C ILE A 153 9.31 -31.43 -9.59
N SER A 154 9.46 -30.97 -8.35
CA SER A 154 10.66 -31.26 -7.53
C SER A 154 10.74 -32.73 -7.14
N GLU A 155 9.60 -33.39 -6.85
CA GLU A 155 9.54 -34.83 -6.63
C GLU A 155 9.77 -35.63 -7.91
N SER A 156 9.29 -35.18 -9.07
CA SER A 156 9.54 -35.82 -10.35
C SER A 156 11.04 -35.76 -10.77
N GLY A 157 11.71 -34.65 -10.45
CA GLY A 157 13.15 -34.50 -10.69
C GLY A 157 14.03 -35.36 -9.76
N LYS A 158 13.58 -35.66 -8.57
CA LYS A 158 14.28 -36.56 -7.60
C LYS A 158 13.95 -38.04 -7.75
N ARG A 159 12.91 -38.36 -8.53
CA ARG A 159 12.48 -39.78 -8.70
C ARG A 159 13.36 -40.61 -9.63
N ALA A 160 14.37 -40.02 -10.25
CA ALA A 160 15.29 -40.73 -11.15
C ALA A 160 16.50 -41.34 -10.45
N GLU A 161 16.78 -41.10 -9.17
CA GLU A 161 18.02 -41.59 -8.52
C GLU A 161 17.89 -42.28 -7.16
N ASN A 162 16.72 -42.66 -6.64
CA ASN A 162 16.70 -43.45 -5.42
C ASN A 162 15.54 -44.45 -5.35
N SER A 163 15.70 -45.55 -6.05
CA SER A 163 15.08 -46.84 -5.73
C SER A 163 15.87 -47.49 -4.60
N GLY A 164 15.54 -47.27 -3.37
CA GLY A 164 16.16 -48.01 -2.29
C GLY A 164 16.06 -47.32 -0.92
N SER A 165 15.28 -47.94 -0.06
CA SER A 165 15.29 -47.83 1.40
C SER A 165 14.51 -46.64 2.03
N GLY A 166 13.34 -47.02 2.56
CA GLY A 166 12.52 -46.17 3.38
C GLY A 166 13.19 -45.75 4.69
N ILE A 167 13.21 -44.48 4.94
CA ILE A 167 13.20 -43.94 6.28
C ILE A 167 12.17 -42.81 6.21
N ARG A 168 10.99 -43.08 6.79
CA ARG A 168 10.05 -42.04 7.19
C ARG A 168 10.70 -41.30 8.34
N GLU A 169 11.13 -40.06 8.12
CA GLU A 169 11.35 -39.13 9.22
C GLU A 169 9.99 -38.69 9.72
N GLU A 170 9.54 -39.37 10.80
CA GLU A 170 8.46 -38.87 11.65
C GLU A 170 8.95 -37.62 12.36
N GLY A 171 8.15 -36.53 12.26
CA GLY A 171 8.24 -35.40 13.17
C GLY A 171 8.63 -34.06 12.63
N LYS A 172 8.02 -33.59 11.56
CA LYS A 172 7.78 -32.17 11.37
C LYS A 172 6.28 -31.98 11.12
N GLU A 173 5.58 -31.53 12.13
CA GLU A 173 4.32 -30.83 11.91
C GLU A 173 4.63 -29.67 10.95
N GLU A 174 4.25 -29.82 9.70
CA GLU A 174 4.23 -28.71 8.74
C GLU A 174 3.21 -27.69 9.26
N THR A 175 3.69 -26.80 10.08
CA THR A 175 2.90 -25.64 10.53
C THR A 175 2.65 -24.84 9.27
N LYS A 176 1.45 -24.95 8.69
CA LYS A 176 1.02 -24.13 7.56
C LYS A 176 1.26 -22.68 7.93
N GLN A 177 2.20 -22.05 7.24
CA GLN A 177 2.43 -20.62 7.40
C GLN A 177 1.19 -19.86 6.91
N LYS A 178 0.83 -18.82 7.65
CA LYS A 178 -0.26 -17.92 7.26
C LYS A 178 0.32 -16.56 6.94
N ILE A 179 -0.21 -15.92 5.90
CA ILE A 179 0.19 -14.57 5.54
C ILE A 179 -0.10 -13.62 6.70
N GLY A 180 0.93 -12.88 7.11
CA GLY A 180 0.81 -11.88 8.15
C GLY A 180 0.07 -10.64 7.65
N VAL A 181 -1.03 -10.28 8.30
CA VAL A 181 -1.71 -9.00 8.10
C VAL A 181 -1.41 -8.10 9.28
N TYR A 182 -0.86 -6.92 9.00
CA TYR A 182 -0.40 -5.99 10.02
C TYR A 182 -1.25 -4.73 10.01
N LYS A 183 -1.70 -4.33 11.18
CA LYS A 183 -2.43 -3.07 11.38
C LYS A 183 -1.45 -1.93 11.62
N ILE A 184 -1.69 -0.82 10.93
CA ILE A 184 -0.97 0.43 11.12
C ILE A 184 -1.95 1.45 11.71
N PRO A 185 -1.67 2.01 12.91
CA PRO A 185 -2.61 2.90 13.60
C PRO A 185 -2.92 4.19 12.83
N TYR A 186 -1.93 4.76 12.17
CA TYR A 186 -2.05 6.03 11.43
C TYR A 186 -1.57 5.89 9.98
N PRO A 187 -2.37 5.27 9.08
CA PRO A 187 -1.97 5.04 7.69
C PRO A 187 -1.66 6.34 6.94
N SER A 188 -2.35 7.44 7.27
CA SER A 188 -2.16 8.76 6.66
C SER A 188 -0.75 9.37 6.88
N ARG A 189 0.03 8.81 7.82
CA ARG A 189 1.40 9.23 8.10
C ARG A 189 2.46 8.41 7.36
N LEU A 190 2.05 7.37 6.65
CA LEU A 190 2.96 6.54 5.88
C LEU A 190 3.58 7.34 4.73
N LEU A 191 4.82 7.01 4.41
CA LEU A 191 5.52 7.50 3.24
C LEU A 191 5.23 6.57 2.07
N ASN A 192 4.79 7.13 0.95
CA ASN A 192 4.68 6.37 -0.30
C ASN A 192 6.08 6.17 -0.89
N LYS A 193 6.45 4.92 -1.16
CA LYS A 193 7.75 4.53 -1.74
C LYS A 193 7.68 4.25 -3.25
N GLY A 194 6.50 4.24 -3.84
CA GLY A 194 6.23 3.75 -5.19
C GLY A 194 5.60 2.36 -5.17
N ASP A 195 5.21 1.83 -6.33
CA ASP A 195 4.71 0.46 -6.53
C ASP A 195 3.59 0.02 -5.56
N ASN A 196 2.73 0.96 -5.15
CA ASN A 196 1.68 0.76 -4.13
C ASN A 196 2.23 0.31 -2.77
N GLU A 197 3.46 0.68 -2.46
CA GLU A 197 4.12 0.37 -1.22
C GLU A 197 4.30 1.60 -0.32
N PHE A 198 4.18 1.36 0.95
CA PHE A 198 4.25 2.38 1.99
C PHE A 198 5.31 2.01 3.02
N ALA A 199 5.97 3.00 3.60
CA ALA A 199 6.92 2.80 4.70
C ALA A 199 6.54 3.68 5.89
N VAL A 200 6.83 3.19 7.09
CA VAL A 200 6.71 4.01 8.30
C VAL A 200 7.80 5.08 8.28
N ARG A 201 7.42 6.32 8.60
CA ARG A 201 8.37 7.43 8.68
C ARG A 201 9.42 7.17 9.75
N PRO A 202 10.72 7.32 9.44
CA PRO A 202 11.77 7.19 10.45
C PRO A 202 11.51 8.11 11.65
N GLY A 203 11.50 7.53 12.86
CA GLY A 203 11.25 8.27 14.09
C GLY A 203 9.79 8.37 14.54
N ASP A 204 8.82 7.91 13.77
CA ASP A 204 7.41 7.87 14.20
C ASP A 204 7.13 6.61 15.04
N ARG A 205 7.48 6.70 16.33
CA ARG A 205 7.27 5.61 17.31
C ARG A 205 5.79 5.28 17.57
N ASN A 206 4.88 6.19 17.24
CA ASN A 206 3.45 6.01 17.47
C ASN A 206 2.78 5.21 16.34
N ASN A 207 3.49 4.97 15.25
CA ASN A 207 2.97 4.28 14.06
C ASN A 207 3.61 2.89 13.89
N THR A 208 3.82 2.20 15.00
CA THR A 208 4.37 0.84 15.01
C THR A 208 3.29 -0.13 14.52
N ASP A 209 3.69 -1.02 13.63
CA ASP A 209 2.83 -2.09 13.15
C ASP A 209 2.49 -3.11 14.25
N SER A 210 1.32 -3.67 14.20
CA SER A 210 0.87 -4.74 15.08
C SER A 210 0.19 -5.83 14.27
N LEU A 211 0.46 -7.09 14.59
CA LEU A 211 -0.19 -8.22 13.94
C LEU A 211 -1.70 -8.20 14.20
N LEU A 212 -2.50 -8.42 13.18
CA LEU A 212 -3.93 -8.60 13.24
C LEU A 212 -4.27 -10.10 13.33
N GLU A 213 -4.51 -10.61 14.55
CA GLU A 213 -4.83 -12.02 14.79
C GLU A 213 -6.14 -12.48 14.13
N LYS A 214 -7.05 -11.56 13.83
CA LYS A 214 -8.37 -11.84 13.24
C LYS A 214 -8.56 -11.06 11.93
N ALA A 215 -7.54 -11.07 11.08
CA ALA A 215 -7.68 -10.48 9.75
C ALA A 215 -8.61 -11.35 8.88
N VAL A 216 -9.51 -10.69 8.15
CA VAL A 216 -10.27 -11.35 7.08
C VAL A 216 -9.40 -11.31 5.83
N LEU A 217 -8.91 -12.48 5.42
CA LEU A 217 -8.09 -12.67 4.24
C LEU A 217 -8.88 -13.53 3.25
N GLU A 218 -9.06 -13.05 2.03
CA GLU A 218 -9.74 -13.78 0.96
C GLU A 218 -8.72 -14.24 -0.08
N GLU A 219 -8.65 -15.56 -0.32
CA GLU A 219 -7.81 -16.17 -1.36
C GLU A 219 -8.48 -16.11 -2.72
N GLY A 220 -7.68 -16.05 -3.79
CA GLY A 220 -8.15 -15.97 -5.17
C GLY A 220 -8.89 -14.67 -5.48
N THR A 221 -8.61 -13.63 -4.72
CA THR A 221 -9.30 -12.34 -4.79
C THR A 221 -8.29 -11.21 -4.67
N LEU A 222 -8.49 -10.14 -5.40
CA LEU A 222 -7.68 -8.92 -5.31
C LEU A 222 -8.55 -7.72 -4.94
N GLU A 223 -7.99 -6.81 -4.19
CA GLU A 223 -8.58 -5.50 -3.97
C GLU A 223 -8.37 -4.63 -5.21
N SER A 224 -9.44 -4.11 -5.79
CA SER A 224 -9.35 -3.19 -6.92
C SER A 224 -8.76 -1.84 -6.51
N SER A 225 -8.49 -0.96 -7.48
CA SER A 225 -8.14 0.43 -7.16
C SER A 225 -9.27 1.10 -6.40
N GLY A 226 -8.94 1.87 -5.38
CA GLY A 226 -9.90 2.71 -4.65
C GLY A 226 -10.28 4.01 -5.39
N THR A 227 -9.81 4.19 -6.64
CA THR A 227 -10.12 5.38 -7.42
C THR A 227 -11.56 5.32 -7.93
N ASP A 228 -12.36 6.33 -7.55
CA ASP A 228 -13.70 6.55 -8.08
C ASP A 228 -13.63 7.48 -9.29
N MET A 229 -14.39 7.16 -10.35
CA MET A 229 -14.49 7.97 -11.56
C MET A 229 -15.74 8.87 -11.60
N ALA A 230 -16.55 8.86 -10.54
CA ALA A 230 -17.77 9.68 -10.46
C ALA A 230 -17.50 11.14 -10.08
#